data_75a3b9d4dcb524ef69bd65333a68bbf4
#
_entry.id   75a3b9d4dcb524ef69bd65333a68bbf4
#
_cell.length_a   1.000
_cell.length_b   1.000
_cell.length_c   1.000
_cell.angle_alpha   90.00
_cell.angle_beta   90.00
_cell.angle_gamma   90.00
#
_symmetry.space_group_name_H-M   'P 1'
#
loop_
_entity.id
_entity.type
_entity.pdbx_description
1 polymer ?
#
loop_
_entity_poly.entity_id
_entity_poly.type
_entity_poly.pdbx_seq_one_letter_code
_entity_poly.pdbx_strand_id
1 'polypeptide(L)'
;MFYRRFISSVAMLVLGLTLMAPTFAAGSTNEIPTDKRNTTVSNAQVLEPLNLAVLVQDDLISQVDNELDRTREFIRSLPNGSRVMVGYITTGTLQVRQPFTSDLDKAARSLRILSSSTNASPFNPYVEVLEALRHFKGNEKGKNAVLLISDGLDTSRGFDSTSAGRTLDLERAIDKANQGDVAVYAFYAPSVGLTSRSSIAASYGQSSLNRLANDTGGKAFFQGTTGFVSFDPYFRNLTRTLNQQYARAS
;
A
#
# COMPACT_ATOMS: atom_id res chain seq x y z
N MET A 1 43.67 -26.70 33.83
CA MET A 1 45.04 -26.21 33.83
C MET A 1 45.12 -25.02 32.89
N PHE A 2 45.62 -23.90 33.47
CA PHE A 2 45.90 -22.57 32.91
C PHE A 2 44.73 -21.59 32.68
N TYR A 3 44.51 -20.81 33.72
CA TYR A 3 44.08 -19.42 33.84
C TYR A 3 45.01 -18.48 33.06
N ARG A 4 44.42 -17.47 32.38
CA ARG A 4 45.10 -16.18 32.23
C ARG A 4 44.10 -15.01 32.27
N ARG A 5 44.11 -14.31 33.39
CA ARG A 5 43.61 -12.96 33.62
C ARG A 5 44.51 -11.95 32.88
N PHE A 6 43.95 -10.91 32.34
CA PHE A 6 44.62 -9.63 32.20
C PHE A 6 43.71 -8.51 32.70
N ILE A 7 44.30 -7.77 33.65
CA ILE A 7 43.76 -6.66 34.39
C ILE A 7 44.40 -5.38 33.83
N SER A 8 43.62 -4.26 33.91
CA SER A 8 44.09 -2.89 34.12
C SER A 8 44.47 -2.04 32.90
N SER A 9 43.85 -0.90 32.68
CA SER A 9 44.33 0.36 33.22
C SER A 9 43.28 1.48 33.07
N VAL A 10 42.99 2.11 34.20
CA VAL A 10 42.31 3.38 34.38
C VAL A 10 43.31 4.49 34.06
N ALA A 11 42.93 5.47 33.27
CA ALA A 11 43.60 6.75 33.20
C ALA A 11 42.58 7.87 33.35
N MET A 12 42.61 8.45 34.53
CA MET A 12 41.94 9.66 34.99
C MET A 12 42.77 10.85 34.55
N LEU A 13 42.20 11.82 33.86
CA LEU A 13 42.83 13.11 33.67
C LEU A 13 41.83 14.22 33.97
N VAL A 14 42.10 14.89 35.10
CA VAL A 14 41.46 16.12 35.61
C VAL A 14 42.32 17.30 35.18
N LEU A 15 41.75 18.41 34.88
CA LEU A 15 42.09 19.84 34.92
C LEU A 15 41.63 20.53 33.61
N GLY A 16 40.93 21.62 33.64
CA GLY A 16 41.11 22.89 34.20
C GLY A 16 39.93 23.82 33.91
N LEU A 17 39.48 24.41 34.96
CA LEU A 17 38.45 25.42 35.02
C LEU A 17 39.07 26.78 34.70
N THR A 18 38.65 27.46 33.61
CA THR A 18 38.90 28.90 33.44
C THR A 18 37.57 29.63 33.27
N LEU A 19 37.21 30.34 34.35
CA LEU A 19 36.16 31.36 34.31
C LEU A 19 36.63 32.53 33.43
N MET A 20 35.88 32.85 32.37
CA MET A 20 35.89 34.19 31.77
C MET A 20 34.47 34.74 31.75
N ALA A 21 34.32 35.90 32.43
CA ALA A 21 33.08 36.65 32.45
C ALA A 21 32.83 37.36 31.11
N PRO A 22 31.59 37.40 30.61
CA PRO A 22 31.26 38.18 29.42
C PRO A 22 30.98 39.63 29.78
N THR A 23 31.67 40.55 29.10
CA THR A 23 31.35 41.98 29.01
C THR A 23 30.01 42.17 28.27
N PHE A 24 29.08 42.88 28.91
CA PHE A 24 27.87 43.38 28.30
C PHE A 24 28.22 44.51 27.31
N ALA A 25 27.91 44.29 26.02
CA ALA A 25 27.75 45.36 25.04
C ALA A 25 26.27 45.46 24.67
N ALA A 26 25.69 46.61 24.95
CA ALA A 26 24.31 46.95 24.58
C ALA A 26 24.19 47.27 23.09
N GLY A 27 23.10 46.85 22.51
CA GLY A 27 22.54 47.54 21.35
C GLY A 27 22.67 46.85 20.00
N SER A 28 21.64 46.05 19.64
CA SER A 28 21.09 46.06 18.30
C SER A 28 19.77 45.25 18.31
N THR A 29 18.67 45.91 18.15
CA THR A 29 17.37 45.30 17.87
C THR A 29 17.43 44.66 16.49
N ASN A 30 17.80 43.40 16.43
CA ASN A 30 17.57 42.60 15.25
C ASN A 30 16.21 41.93 15.40
N GLU A 31 15.27 42.39 14.60
CA GLU A 31 14.02 41.70 14.34
C GLU A 31 14.33 40.27 13.92
N ILE A 32 13.86 39.32 14.72
CA ILE A 32 13.88 37.90 14.36
C ILE A 32 12.91 37.75 13.19
N PRO A 33 13.35 37.31 12.02
CA PRO A 33 12.41 36.90 10.99
C PRO A 33 11.65 35.72 11.56
N THR A 34 10.39 35.93 11.85
CA THR A 34 9.43 34.84 12.13
C THR A 34 9.31 34.09 10.81
N ASP A 35 10.18 33.13 10.60
CA ASP A 35 10.01 32.10 9.56
C ASP A 35 8.74 31.32 9.96
N LYS A 36 7.61 31.85 9.47
CA LYS A 36 6.39 31.07 9.35
C LYS A 36 6.72 29.93 8.38
N ARG A 37 7.35 28.89 8.90
CA ARG A 37 7.25 27.61 8.25
C ARG A 37 5.76 27.26 8.22
N ASN A 38 5.11 27.73 7.16
CA ASN A 38 3.94 27.08 6.64
C ASN A 38 4.35 25.64 6.44
N THR A 39 4.11 24.82 7.46
CA THR A 39 3.99 23.38 7.30
C THR A 39 2.69 23.19 6.53
N THR A 40 2.71 23.58 5.26
CA THR A 40 1.78 23.05 4.29
C THR A 40 1.99 21.57 4.38
N VAL A 41 1.07 20.86 5.04
CA VAL A 41 0.91 19.43 4.87
C VAL A 41 0.68 19.29 3.37
N SER A 42 1.77 19.05 2.65
CA SER A 42 1.73 18.79 1.22
C SER A 42 0.85 17.56 1.09
N ASN A 43 -0.40 17.74 0.69
CA ASN A 43 -1.25 16.66 0.24
C ASN A 43 -0.49 16.01 -0.90
N ALA A 44 0.17 14.89 -0.60
CA ALA A 44 0.97 14.18 -1.57
C ALA A 44 0.03 13.77 -2.70
N GLN A 45 0.17 14.38 -3.87
CA GLN A 45 -0.63 14.13 -5.07
C GLN A 45 0.17 13.29 -6.05
N VAL A 46 -0.50 12.38 -6.76
CA VAL A 46 0.06 11.72 -7.92
C VAL A 46 0.22 12.74 -9.05
N LEU A 47 1.38 12.78 -9.70
CA LEU A 47 1.73 13.82 -10.67
C LEU A 47 1.38 13.45 -12.12
N GLU A 48 1.27 12.15 -12.41
CA GLU A 48 1.07 11.64 -13.77
C GLU A 48 -0.28 10.90 -13.88
N PRO A 49 -0.95 10.96 -15.04
CA PRO A 49 -2.19 10.23 -15.27
C PRO A 49 -2.03 8.73 -15.09
N LEU A 50 -3.04 8.09 -14.49
CA LEU A 50 -3.12 6.66 -14.27
C LEU A 50 -4.33 6.04 -14.95
N ASN A 51 -4.15 4.87 -15.54
CA ASN A 51 -5.22 3.92 -15.78
C ASN A 51 -5.24 2.95 -14.59
N LEU A 52 -6.12 3.18 -13.63
CA LEU A 52 -6.14 2.47 -12.35
C LEU A 52 -7.35 1.55 -12.24
N ALA A 53 -7.12 0.24 -12.10
CA ALA A 53 -8.17 -0.68 -11.68
C ALA A 53 -8.13 -0.84 -10.16
N VAL A 54 -9.19 -0.43 -9.46
CA VAL A 54 -9.37 -0.63 -8.02
C VAL A 54 -10.20 -1.89 -7.82
N LEU A 55 -9.60 -2.90 -7.23
CA LEU A 55 -10.22 -4.20 -6.95
C LEU A 55 -10.34 -4.38 -5.44
N VAL A 56 -11.54 -4.65 -4.95
CA VAL A 56 -11.83 -4.81 -3.53
C VAL A 56 -12.42 -6.18 -3.28
N GLN A 57 -11.80 -6.97 -2.42
CA GLN A 57 -12.34 -8.24 -1.97
C GLN A 57 -13.56 -8.00 -1.07
N ASP A 58 -14.66 -8.71 -1.31
CA ASP A 58 -15.98 -8.38 -0.74
C ASP A 58 -16.21 -8.94 0.68
N ASP A 59 -15.39 -9.89 1.13
CA ASP A 59 -15.50 -10.52 2.46
C ASP A 59 -14.50 -9.98 3.49
N LEU A 60 -13.93 -8.79 3.24
CA LEU A 60 -13.04 -8.15 4.20
C LEU A 60 -13.80 -7.73 5.47
N ILE A 61 -13.07 -7.55 6.57
CA ILE A 61 -13.63 -7.07 7.83
C ILE A 61 -14.27 -5.68 7.68
N SER A 62 -15.32 -5.40 8.44
CA SER A 62 -16.12 -4.16 8.33
C SER A 62 -15.33 -2.86 8.57
N GLN A 63 -14.19 -2.92 9.26
CA GLN A 63 -13.30 -1.78 9.43
C GLN A 63 -12.81 -1.19 8.09
N VAL A 64 -12.76 -2.02 7.04
CA VAL A 64 -12.38 -1.58 5.68
C VAL A 64 -13.40 -0.60 5.10
N ASP A 65 -14.67 -0.70 5.46
CA ASP A 65 -15.72 0.21 4.97
C ASP A 65 -15.41 1.67 5.29
N ASN A 66 -14.88 1.96 6.48
CA ASN A 66 -14.47 3.30 6.88
C ASN A 66 -13.26 3.79 6.06
N GLU A 67 -12.40 2.88 5.63
CA GLU A 67 -11.22 3.19 4.84
C GLU A 67 -11.52 3.36 3.34
N LEU A 68 -12.68 2.89 2.86
CA LEU A 68 -13.11 3.13 1.48
C LEU A 68 -13.36 4.62 1.19
N ASP A 69 -13.67 5.44 2.19
CA ASP A 69 -13.74 6.89 2.02
C ASP A 69 -12.37 7.47 1.63
N ARG A 70 -11.29 6.98 2.21
CA ARG A 70 -9.92 7.35 1.80
C ARG A 70 -9.62 6.90 0.38
N THR A 71 -10.13 5.76 -0.01
CA THR A 71 -10.02 5.28 -1.41
C THR A 71 -10.79 6.21 -2.36
N ARG A 72 -11.98 6.67 -1.99
CA ARG A 72 -12.75 7.65 -2.77
C ARG A 72 -12.01 8.99 -2.92
N GLU A 73 -11.42 9.49 -1.82
CA GLU A 73 -10.62 10.71 -1.81
C GLU A 73 -9.40 10.57 -2.73
N PHE A 74 -8.68 9.44 -2.63
CA PHE A 74 -7.53 9.16 -3.50
C PHE A 74 -7.94 9.15 -4.99
N ILE A 75 -9.02 8.47 -5.36
CA ILE A 75 -9.53 8.44 -6.74
C ILE A 75 -9.78 9.86 -7.25
N ARG A 76 -10.45 10.71 -6.45
CA ARG A 76 -10.75 12.10 -6.83
C ARG A 76 -9.49 12.98 -6.94
N SER A 77 -8.44 12.62 -6.23
CA SER A 77 -7.16 13.36 -6.25
C SER A 77 -6.26 13.02 -7.43
N LEU A 78 -6.60 12.02 -8.23
CA LEU A 78 -5.81 11.62 -9.39
C LEU A 78 -5.76 12.76 -10.43
N PRO A 79 -4.62 12.91 -11.15
CA PRO A 79 -4.46 13.98 -12.12
C PRO A 79 -5.40 13.84 -13.31
N ASN A 80 -5.65 14.98 -13.97
CA ASN A 80 -6.45 15.03 -15.20
C ASN A 80 -5.89 14.06 -16.25
N GLY A 81 -6.79 13.35 -16.94
CA GLY A 81 -6.40 12.32 -17.90
C GLY A 81 -6.31 10.92 -17.29
N SER A 82 -6.38 10.78 -15.96
CA SER A 82 -6.51 9.48 -15.31
C SER A 82 -7.86 8.83 -15.61
N ARG A 83 -7.86 7.50 -15.63
CA ARG A 83 -9.07 6.69 -15.80
C ARG A 83 -9.12 5.64 -14.71
N VAL A 84 -10.29 5.40 -14.17
CA VAL A 84 -10.47 4.45 -13.06
C VAL A 84 -11.56 3.44 -13.39
N MET A 85 -11.25 2.17 -13.14
CA MET A 85 -12.20 1.06 -13.09
C MET A 85 -12.36 0.65 -11.62
N VAL A 86 -13.59 0.31 -11.20
CA VAL A 86 -13.87 -0.24 -9.87
C VAL A 86 -14.52 -1.60 -10.00
N GLY A 87 -13.93 -2.61 -9.37
CA GLY A 87 -14.44 -3.97 -9.34
C GLY A 87 -14.41 -4.57 -7.93
N TYR A 88 -15.30 -5.52 -7.69
CA TYR A 88 -15.35 -6.30 -6.46
C TYR A 88 -15.03 -7.76 -6.75
N ILE A 89 -14.15 -8.31 -5.95
CA ILE A 89 -13.86 -9.75 -5.95
C ILE A 89 -14.89 -10.39 -5.06
N THR A 90 -15.86 -11.04 -5.68
CA THR A 90 -16.88 -11.83 -4.99
C THR A 90 -16.58 -13.31 -5.20
N THR A 91 -17.39 -14.20 -4.64
CA THR A 91 -17.20 -15.64 -4.73
C THR A 91 -16.95 -16.09 -6.19
N GLY A 92 -15.67 -16.26 -6.55
CA GLY A 92 -15.24 -16.80 -7.85
C GLY A 92 -15.53 -15.92 -9.06
N THR A 93 -15.79 -14.61 -8.88
CA THR A 93 -16.03 -13.70 -10.03
C THR A 93 -15.60 -12.27 -9.75
N LEU A 94 -15.10 -11.59 -10.78
CA LEU A 94 -14.89 -10.14 -10.77
C LEU A 94 -16.19 -9.42 -11.16
N GLN A 95 -16.79 -8.71 -10.22
CA GLN A 95 -17.94 -7.85 -10.49
C GLN A 95 -17.46 -6.42 -10.81
N VAL A 96 -17.37 -6.07 -12.09
CA VAL A 96 -17.06 -4.70 -12.51
C VAL A 96 -18.26 -3.80 -12.25
N ARG A 97 -18.15 -2.93 -11.23
CA ARG A 97 -19.19 -1.94 -10.86
C ARG A 97 -19.11 -0.70 -11.73
N GLN A 98 -17.91 -0.27 -12.06
CA GLN A 98 -17.62 0.85 -12.92
C GLN A 98 -16.51 0.45 -13.90
N PRO A 99 -16.77 0.29 -15.18
CA PRO A 99 -15.73 0.18 -16.20
C PRO A 99 -14.85 1.43 -16.24
N PHE A 100 -13.68 1.35 -16.88
CA PHE A 100 -12.76 2.48 -16.97
C PHE A 100 -13.48 3.76 -17.43
N THR A 101 -13.41 4.80 -16.60
CA THR A 101 -13.98 6.13 -16.86
C THR A 101 -13.00 7.23 -16.46
N SER A 102 -12.99 8.34 -17.19
CA SER A 102 -12.30 9.57 -16.80
C SER A 102 -13.11 10.44 -15.85
N ASP A 103 -14.38 10.13 -15.61
CA ASP A 103 -15.19 10.74 -14.55
C ASP A 103 -14.80 10.11 -13.20
N LEU A 104 -13.81 10.75 -12.53
CA LEU A 104 -13.26 10.28 -11.27
C LEU A 104 -14.28 10.30 -10.15
N ASP A 105 -15.23 11.25 -10.18
CA ASP A 105 -16.32 11.29 -9.22
C ASP A 105 -17.28 10.11 -9.38
N LYS A 106 -17.61 9.75 -10.62
CA LYS A 106 -18.41 8.56 -10.91
C LYS A 106 -17.74 7.29 -10.43
N ALA A 107 -16.42 7.16 -10.69
CA ALA A 107 -15.64 6.04 -10.21
C ALA A 107 -15.63 5.97 -8.67
N ALA A 108 -15.36 7.10 -7.99
CA ALA A 108 -15.35 7.15 -6.53
C ALA A 108 -16.70 6.80 -5.91
N ARG A 109 -17.81 7.28 -6.49
CA ARG A 109 -19.18 6.95 -6.01
C ARG A 109 -19.58 5.50 -6.26
N SER A 110 -18.91 4.77 -7.14
CA SER A 110 -19.18 3.35 -7.38
C SER A 110 -18.65 2.42 -6.28
N LEU A 111 -17.74 2.92 -5.42
CA LEU A 111 -17.34 2.20 -4.22
C LEU A 111 -18.52 2.10 -3.25
N ARG A 112 -18.82 0.89 -2.81
CA ARG A 112 -19.91 0.54 -1.90
C ARG A 112 -19.39 -0.08 -0.61
N ILE A 113 -20.21 -0.09 0.41
CA ILE A 113 -19.98 -0.87 1.63
C ILE A 113 -19.86 -2.36 1.26
N LEU A 114 -18.93 -3.05 1.90
CA LEU A 114 -18.69 -4.47 1.68
C LEU A 114 -19.89 -5.30 2.18
N SER A 115 -20.24 -6.30 1.43
CA SER A 115 -21.21 -7.28 1.89
C SER A 115 -20.49 -8.28 2.77
N SER A 116 -20.42 -8.01 4.09
CA SER A 116 -19.81 -8.95 5.06
C SER A 116 -20.58 -10.27 5.04
N SER A 117 -20.37 -11.06 4.01
CA SER A 117 -20.90 -12.42 3.93
C SER A 117 -20.17 -13.25 4.99
N THR A 118 -20.88 -13.71 6.01
CA THR A 118 -20.36 -14.61 7.04
C THR A 118 -20.04 -16.00 6.51
N ASN A 119 -20.43 -16.28 5.29
CA ASN A 119 -20.12 -17.55 4.63
C ASN A 119 -18.71 -17.45 4.04
N ALA A 120 -17.78 -18.19 4.62
CA ALA A 120 -16.46 -18.40 4.06
C ALA A 120 -16.58 -19.10 2.69
N SER A 121 -16.75 -18.32 1.65
CA SER A 121 -16.71 -18.81 0.28
C SER A 121 -15.25 -18.96 -0.15
N PRO A 122 -14.92 -19.93 -0.99
CA PRO A 122 -13.57 -20.02 -1.53
C PRO A 122 -13.29 -18.81 -2.42
N PHE A 123 -12.20 -18.11 -2.10
CA PHE A 123 -11.71 -16.96 -2.85
C PHE A 123 -10.38 -17.29 -3.51
N ASN A 124 -10.17 -16.74 -4.71
CA ASN A 124 -8.87 -16.71 -5.36
C ASN A 124 -8.66 -15.33 -5.98
N PRO A 125 -8.06 -14.37 -5.26
CA PRO A 125 -7.92 -13.00 -5.75
C PRO A 125 -7.09 -12.91 -7.04
N TYR A 126 -6.25 -13.87 -7.33
CA TYR A 126 -5.34 -13.85 -8.48
C TYR A 126 -6.06 -14.13 -9.80
N VAL A 127 -7.07 -14.99 -9.79
CA VAL A 127 -7.93 -15.22 -10.97
C VAL A 127 -8.67 -13.93 -11.33
N GLU A 128 -9.12 -13.19 -10.32
CA GLU A 128 -9.85 -11.94 -10.53
C GLU A 128 -8.92 -10.79 -10.96
N VAL A 129 -7.67 -10.80 -10.51
CA VAL A 129 -6.62 -9.91 -11.05
C VAL A 129 -6.38 -10.22 -12.53
N LEU A 130 -6.29 -11.50 -12.92
CA LEU A 130 -6.17 -11.91 -14.33
C LEU A 130 -7.32 -11.39 -15.16
N GLU A 131 -8.56 -11.46 -14.65
CA GLU A 131 -9.74 -10.95 -15.35
C GLU A 131 -9.67 -9.43 -15.47
N ALA A 132 -9.31 -8.71 -14.41
CA ALA A 132 -9.17 -7.26 -14.42
C ALA A 132 -8.13 -6.78 -15.45
N LEU A 133 -7.02 -7.51 -15.59
CA LEU A 133 -5.95 -7.18 -16.55
C LEU A 133 -6.43 -7.20 -18.01
N ARG A 134 -7.50 -7.92 -18.34
CA ARG A 134 -8.11 -7.94 -19.69
C ARG A 134 -8.82 -6.63 -20.06
N HIS A 135 -9.14 -5.79 -19.07
CA HIS A 135 -9.80 -4.51 -19.29
C HIS A 135 -8.83 -3.38 -19.66
N PHE A 136 -7.52 -3.58 -19.49
CA PHE A 136 -6.52 -2.61 -19.95
C PHE A 136 -6.31 -2.71 -21.45
N LYS A 137 -6.37 -1.56 -22.13
CA LYS A 137 -6.15 -1.45 -23.57
C LYS A 137 -4.75 -0.88 -23.81
N GLY A 138 -3.98 -1.51 -24.68
CA GLY A 138 -2.55 -1.22 -24.88
C GLY A 138 -2.19 0.15 -25.46
N ASN A 139 -3.17 1.01 -25.81
CA ASN A 139 -2.92 2.30 -26.48
C ASN A 139 -3.39 3.50 -25.66
N GLU A 140 -3.63 3.32 -24.36
CA GLU A 140 -4.11 4.40 -23.50
C GLU A 140 -2.94 5.20 -22.93
N LYS A 141 -3.10 6.54 -22.88
CA LYS A 141 -2.10 7.42 -22.25
C LYS A 141 -2.08 7.20 -20.73
N GLY A 142 -0.91 7.35 -20.14
CA GLY A 142 -0.70 7.19 -18.71
C GLY A 142 -0.16 5.82 -18.33
N LYS A 143 0.16 5.64 -17.06
CA LYS A 143 0.66 4.38 -16.50
C LYS A 143 -0.51 3.46 -16.14
N ASN A 144 -0.32 2.17 -16.37
CA ASN A 144 -1.32 1.16 -16.01
C ASN A 144 -1.02 0.61 -14.61
N ALA A 145 -2.02 0.57 -13.76
CA ALA A 145 -1.88 0.05 -12.40
C ALA A 145 -3.15 -0.66 -11.92
N VAL A 146 -2.96 -1.66 -11.07
CA VAL A 146 -4.00 -2.28 -10.24
C VAL A 146 -3.75 -1.89 -8.80
N LEU A 147 -4.78 -1.44 -8.10
CA LEU A 147 -4.84 -1.37 -6.64
C LEU A 147 -5.72 -2.51 -6.15
N LEU A 148 -5.11 -3.52 -5.57
CA LEU A 148 -5.79 -4.68 -4.99
C LEU A 148 -5.93 -4.48 -3.48
N ILE A 149 -7.16 -4.43 -2.97
CA ILE A 149 -7.49 -4.42 -1.54
C ILE A 149 -8.00 -5.81 -1.18
N SER A 150 -7.18 -6.60 -0.51
CA SER A 150 -7.42 -8.04 -0.32
C SER A 150 -6.65 -8.58 0.88
N ASP A 151 -7.05 -9.74 1.38
CA ASP A 151 -6.26 -10.52 2.32
C ASP A 151 -5.16 -11.36 1.63
N GLY A 152 -5.19 -11.46 0.30
CA GLY A 152 -4.17 -12.13 -0.50
C GLY A 152 -4.14 -13.65 -0.38
N LEU A 153 -5.13 -14.25 0.26
CA LEU A 153 -5.16 -15.69 0.50
C LEU A 153 -5.99 -16.41 -0.58
N ASP A 154 -5.39 -17.35 -1.28
CA ASP A 154 -6.12 -18.28 -2.15
C ASP A 154 -6.70 -19.41 -1.30
N THR A 155 -8.02 -19.43 -1.16
CA THR A 155 -8.78 -20.47 -0.44
C THR A 155 -9.62 -21.33 -1.37
N SER A 156 -9.46 -21.21 -2.69
CA SER A 156 -10.27 -21.92 -3.68
C SER A 156 -10.16 -23.44 -3.58
N ARG A 157 -9.04 -23.93 -3.07
CA ARG A 157 -8.78 -25.37 -2.82
C ARG A 157 -8.63 -25.71 -1.34
N GLY A 158 -9.07 -24.82 -0.44
CA GLY A 158 -8.78 -24.87 0.98
C GLY A 158 -7.42 -24.24 1.30
N PHE A 159 -7.18 -23.99 2.59
CA PHE A 159 -5.91 -23.43 3.04
C PHE A 159 -4.94 -24.56 3.38
N ASP A 160 -3.83 -24.59 2.64
CA ASP A 160 -2.69 -25.47 2.90
C ASP A 160 -1.43 -24.61 3.16
N SER A 161 -0.96 -24.63 4.39
CA SER A 161 0.23 -23.87 4.81
C SER A 161 1.53 -24.33 4.13
N THR A 162 1.57 -25.51 3.50
CA THR A 162 2.75 -26.02 2.83
C THR A 162 2.91 -25.52 1.41
N SER A 163 1.81 -25.06 0.77
CA SER A 163 1.79 -24.61 -0.64
C SER A 163 1.32 -23.15 -0.80
N ALA A 164 0.98 -22.45 0.27
CA ALA A 164 0.26 -21.18 0.25
C ALA A 164 0.96 -20.01 -0.45
N GLY A 165 2.25 -20.06 -0.71
CA GLY A 165 2.98 -18.95 -1.31
C GLY A 165 3.20 -19.03 -2.82
N ARG A 166 2.77 -20.11 -3.49
CA ARG A 166 3.05 -20.38 -4.91
C ARG A 166 1.88 -21.03 -5.62
N THR A 167 0.77 -20.33 -5.72
CA THR A 167 -0.34 -20.83 -6.53
C THR A 167 -0.05 -20.55 -8.02
N LEU A 168 -0.48 -21.44 -8.88
CA LEU A 168 -0.32 -21.28 -10.34
C LEU A 168 -1.00 -19.98 -10.83
N ASP A 169 -2.10 -19.59 -10.19
CA ASP A 169 -2.84 -18.40 -10.58
C ASP A 169 -2.13 -17.11 -10.17
N LEU A 170 -1.39 -17.11 -9.05
CA LEU A 170 -0.49 -16.01 -8.69
C LEU A 170 0.61 -15.81 -9.73
N GLU A 171 1.28 -16.89 -10.16
CA GLU A 171 2.29 -16.82 -11.22
C GLU A 171 1.70 -16.28 -12.52
N ARG A 172 0.56 -16.80 -12.94
CA ARG A 172 -0.15 -16.32 -14.15
C ARG A 172 -0.54 -14.84 -14.06
N ALA A 173 -0.98 -14.38 -12.87
CA ALA A 173 -1.31 -12.98 -12.65
C ALA A 173 -0.08 -12.08 -12.79
N ILE A 174 1.07 -12.49 -12.23
CA ILE A 174 2.36 -11.80 -12.36
C ILE A 174 2.77 -11.73 -13.83
N ASP A 175 2.80 -12.86 -14.52
CA ASP A 175 3.20 -12.94 -15.94
C ASP A 175 2.30 -12.05 -16.81
N LYS A 176 0.98 -12.09 -16.56
CA LYS A 176 0.01 -11.30 -17.35
C LYS A 176 0.13 -9.80 -17.08
N ALA A 177 0.36 -9.40 -15.83
CA ALA A 177 0.60 -8.01 -15.46
C ALA A 177 1.88 -7.47 -16.14
N ASN A 178 2.97 -8.24 -16.10
CA ASN A 178 4.22 -7.88 -16.76
C ASN A 178 4.08 -7.79 -18.28
N GLN A 179 3.34 -8.71 -18.93
CA GLN A 179 3.05 -8.64 -20.36
C GLN A 179 2.26 -7.38 -20.76
N GLY A 180 1.43 -6.86 -19.86
CA GLY A 180 0.60 -5.67 -20.06
C GLY A 180 1.23 -4.37 -19.57
N ASP A 181 2.45 -4.39 -19.03
CA ASP A 181 3.09 -3.25 -18.34
C ASP A 181 2.15 -2.64 -17.28
N VAL A 182 1.58 -3.52 -16.44
CA VAL A 182 0.64 -3.14 -15.37
C VAL A 182 1.30 -3.39 -14.01
N ALA A 183 1.59 -2.33 -13.27
CA ALA A 183 2.09 -2.46 -11.90
C ALA A 183 0.94 -2.81 -10.94
N VAL A 184 1.13 -3.78 -10.05
CA VAL A 184 0.13 -4.14 -9.05
C VAL A 184 0.56 -3.60 -7.68
N TYR A 185 -0.28 -2.75 -7.11
CA TYR A 185 -0.17 -2.28 -5.73
C TYR A 185 -1.19 -3.04 -4.88
N ALA A 186 -0.80 -3.48 -3.70
CA ALA A 186 -1.67 -4.26 -2.84
C ALA A 186 -1.80 -3.61 -1.45
N PHE A 187 -3.02 -3.42 -0.99
CA PHE A 187 -3.36 -3.05 0.38
C PHE A 187 -3.89 -4.28 1.08
N TYR A 188 -3.15 -4.76 2.07
CA TYR A 188 -3.60 -5.87 2.88
C TYR A 188 -4.72 -5.45 3.81
N ALA A 189 -5.80 -6.20 3.81
CA ALA A 189 -6.85 -6.14 4.81
C ALA A 189 -7.34 -7.57 5.08
N PRO A 190 -7.51 -7.96 6.36
CA PRO A 190 -7.96 -9.31 6.68
C PRO A 190 -9.42 -9.53 6.27
N SER A 191 -9.74 -10.76 5.85
CA SER A 191 -11.12 -11.19 5.62
C SER A 191 -11.79 -11.59 6.93
N VAL A 192 -13.11 -11.69 6.94
CA VAL A 192 -13.89 -12.23 8.08
C VAL A 192 -13.61 -13.73 8.32
N GLY A 193 -12.91 -14.38 7.39
CA GLY A 193 -12.55 -15.79 7.42
C GLY A 193 -11.25 -16.11 8.17
N LEU A 194 -10.33 -16.76 7.47
CA LEU A 194 -9.09 -17.30 8.05
C LEU A 194 -8.11 -16.20 8.49
N THR A 195 -7.95 -15.15 7.71
CA THR A 195 -6.90 -14.15 7.95
C THR A 195 -7.18 -13.24 9.14
N SER A 196 -8.43 -13.12 9.59
CA SER A 196 -8.76 -12.44 10.85
C SER A 196 -8.55 -13.31 12.11
N ARG A 197 -8.39 -14.62 11.94
CA ARG A 197 -8.33 -15.61 13.05
C ARG A 197 -7.00 -16.34 13.14
N SER A 198 -6.20 -16.34 12.08
CA SER A 198 -4.93 -17.04 11.98
C SER A 198 -3.83 -16.12 11.49
N SER A 199 -2.85 -15.85 12.35
CA SER A 199 -1.65 -15.09 11.99
C SER A 199 -0.82 -15.79 10.91
N ILE A 200 -0.86 -17.11 10.87
CA ILE A 200 -0.21 -17.91 9.83
C ILE A 200 -0.88 -17.62 8.48
N ALA A 201 -2.21 -17.73 8.40
CA ALA A 201 -2.94 -17.41 7.17
C ALA A 201 -2.72 -15.95 6.74
N ALA A 202 -2.76 -15.00 7.68
CA ALA A 202 -2.46 -13.60 7.41
C ALA A 202 -1.05 -13.39 6.83
N SER A 203 -0.04 -14.04 7.40
CA SER A 203 1.35 -13.97 6.90
C SER A 203 1.49 -14.54 5.50
N TYR A 204 0.78 -15.62 5.18
CA TYR A 204 0.78 -16.18 3.83
C TYR A 204 0.11 -15.24 2.82
N GLY A 205 -1.04 -14.68 3.16
CA GLY A 205 -1.71 -13.68 2.32
C GLY A 205 -0.83 -12.48 2.04
N GLN A 206 -0.21 -11.91 3.09
CA GLN A 206 0.74 -10.80 2.96
C GLN A 206 1.96 -11.17 2.09
N SER A 207 2.51 -12.37 2.25
CA SER A 207 3.63 -12.86 1.44
C SER A 207 3.25 -12.95 -0.04
N SER A 208 2.07 -13.47 -0.34
CA SER A 208 1.56 -13.59 -1.71
C SER A 208 1.29 -12.23 -2.35
N LEU A 209 0.68 -11.28 -1.61
CA LEU A 209 0.48 -9.90 -2.06
C LEU A 209 1.82 -9.19 -2.29
N ASN A 210 2.79 -9.40 -1.39
CA ASN A 210 4.11 -8.80 -1.52
C ASN A 210 4.82 -9.31 -2.78
N ARG A 211 4.71 -10.59 -3.07
CA ARG A 211 5.27 -11.19 -4.27
C ARG A 211 4.58 -10.65 -5.53
N LEU A 212 3.24 -10.68 -5.60
CA LEU A 212 2.49 -10.12 -6.72
C LEU A 212 2.92 -8.68 -7.02
N ALA A 213 2.98 -7.85 -5.97
CA ALA A 213 3.33 -6.45 -6.12
C ALA A 213 4.79 -6.25 -6.57
N ASN A 214 5.74 -6.86 -5.89
CA ASN A 214 7.17 -6.69 -6.20
C ASN A 214 7.52 -7.21 -7.60
N ASP A 215 6.99 -8.37 -7.99
CA ASP A 215 7.31 -9.01 -9.27
C ASP A 215 6.63 -8.31 -10.46
N THR A 216 5.67 -7.38 -10.19
CA THR A 216 5.02 -6.53 -11.21
C THR A 216 5.45 -5.07 -11.16
N GLY A 217 6.50 -4.75 -10.39
CA GLY A 217 7.02 -3.37 -10.27
C GLY A 217 6.18 -2.45 -9.38
N GLY A 218 5.19 -2.98 -8.67
CA GLY A 218 4.41 -2.24 -7.68
C GLY A 218 4.94 -2.40 -6.25
N LYS A 219 4.03 -2.32 -5.27
CA LYS A 219 4.37 -2.47 -3.85
C LYS A 219 3.17 -2.92 -3.04
N ALA A 220 3.40 -3.82 -2.07
CA ALA A 220 2.39 -4.18 -1.07
C ALA A 220 2.55 -3.36 0.21
N PHE A 221 1.41 -3.08 0.86
CA PHE A 221 1.33 -2.30 2.09
C PHE A 221 0.50 -3.08 3.13
N PHE A 222 1.07 -3.26 4.31
CA PHE A 222 0.41 -3.93 5.44
C PHE A 222 0.95 -3.42 6.77
N GLN A 223 0.15 -3.53 7.83
CA GLN A 223 0.47 -3.09 9.19
C GLN A 223 0.34 -4.29 10.15
N GLY A 224 1.36 -5.15 10.16
CA GLY A 224 1.33 -6.36 10.99
C GLY A 224 0.23 -7.35 10.56
N THR A 225 -0.13 -8.26 11.46
CA THR A 225 -1.16 -9.30 11.24
C THR A 225 -2.44 -9.03 12.05
N THR A 226 -2.55 -7.85 12.66
CA THR A 226 -3.72 -7.47 13.49
C THR A 226 -4.90 -7.04 12.62
N GLY A 227 -6.11 -7.09 13.18
CA GLY A 227 -7.33 -6.63 12.50
C GLY A 227 -7.45 -5.11 12.37
N PHE A 228 -6.45 -4.34 12.80
CA PHE A 228 -6.43 -2.91 12.59
C PHE A 228 -6.03 -2.59 11.14
N VAL A 229 -6.87 -1.84 10.45
CA VAL A 229 -6.64 -1.40 9.06
C VAL A 229 -6.75 0.12 9.00
N SER A 230 -5.74 0.76 8.41
CA SER A 230 -5.79 2.17 8.04
C SER A 230 -5.13 2.39 6.70
N PHE A 231 -5.86 2.99 5.75
CA PHE A 231 -5.35 3.23 4.40
C PHE A 231 -4.64 4.57 4.24
N ASP A 232 -4.77 5.50 5.18
CA ASP A 232 -4.07 6.79 5.14
C ASP A 232 -2.55 6.65 4.93
N PRO A 233 -1.82 5.84 5.74
CA PRO A 233 -0.40 5.65 5.51
C PRO A 233 -0.10 4.90 4.21
N TYR A 234 -1.00 4.01 3.77
CA TYR A 234 -0.85 3.26 2.51
C TYR A 234 -0.95 4.22 1.32
N PHE A 235 -1.96 5.09 1.28
CA PHE A 235 -2.11 6.08 0.20
C PHE A 235 -0.96 7.08 0.16
N ARG A 236 -0.48 7.58 1.31
CA ARG A 236 0.72 8.45 1.34
C ARG A 236 1.95 7.75 0.75
N ASN A 237 2.16 6.49 1.09
CA ASN A 237 3.27 5.71 0.58
C ASN A 237 3.09 5.34 -0.89
N LEU A 238 1.88 4.99 -1.31
CA LEU A 238 1.55 4.71 -2.71
C LEU A 238 1.83 5.93 -3.59
N THR A 239 1.33 7.10 -3.22
CA THR A 239 1.58 8.35 -3.94
C THR A 239 3.08 8.65 -4.07
N ARG A 240 3.84 8.46 -2.97
CA ARG A 240 5.30 8.63 -3.01
C ARG A 240 5.96 7.65 -3.98
N THR A 241 5.55 6.39 -3.94
CA THR A 241 6.09 5.34 -4.82
C THR A 241 5.81 5.65 -6.29
N LEU A 242 4.58 6.02 -6.62
CA LEU A 242 4.18 6.42 -7.96
C LEU A 242 5.04 7.58 -8.47
N ASN A 243 5.17 8.65 -7.68
CA ASN A 243 5.94 9.83 -8.07
C ASN A 243 7.44 9.51 -8.25
N GLN A 244 8.01 8.63 -7.43
CA GLN A 244 9.40 8.19 -7.58
C GLN A 244 9.64 7.35 -8.84
N GLN A 245 8.67 6.52 -9.23
CA GLN A 245 8.76 5.74 -10.46
C GLN A 245 8.68 6.64 -11.70
N TYR A 246 7.86 7.70 -11.66
CA TYR A 246 7.79 8.69 -12.74
C TYR A 246 9.10 9.46 -12.89
N ALA A 247 9.68 9.93 -11.80
CA ALA A 247 10.94 10.66 -11.83
C ALA A 247 12.14 9.86 -12.37
N ARG A 248 12.04 8.53 -12.42
CA ARG A 248 13.09 7.66 -13.00
C ARG A 248 12.86 7.33 -14.47
N ALA A 249 11.64 7.52 -14.96
CA ALA A 249 11.25 7.20 -16.34
C ALA A 249 11.30 8.41 -17.29
N SER A 250 11.46 9.61 -16.74
CA SER A 250 11.68 10.89 -17.44
C SER A 250 13.17 11.25 -17.51
#